data_74c4f30a676756cc7d56e8451c316028
#
_entry.id   74c4f30a676756cc7d56e8451c316028
#
_cell.length_a   1.000
_cell.length_b   1.000
_cell.length_c   1.000
_cell.angle_alpha   90.00
_cell.angle_beta   90.00
_cell.angle_gamma   90.00
#
_symmetry.space_group_name_H-M   'P 1'
#
loop_
_entity.id
_entity.type
_entity.pdbx_description
1 polymer ?
#
loop_
_entity_poly.entity_id
_entity_poly.type
_entity_poly.pdbx_seq_one_letter_code
_entity_poly.pdbx_strand_id
1 'polypeptide(L)' 'MKLDQFLKWKGWVSTGGEAKQSIQMGEVTVNGAVEIRRGRQLSAGDRVVLAGEESVMEG' A
#
# COMPACT_ATOMS: atom_id res chain seq x y z
N MET A 1 0.56 10.13 -4.18
CA MET A 1 1.52 9.29 -3.44
C MET A 1 1.48 7.88 -4.00
N LYS A 2 2.63 7.29 -4.21
CA LYS A 2 2.69 5.91 -4.69
C LYS A 2 2.43 4.91 -3.57
N LEU A 3 1.92 3.73 -3.92
CA LEU A 3 1.54 2.71 -2.94
C LEU A 3 2.68 2.32 -2.01
N ASP A 4 3.89 2.07 -2.55
CA ASP A 4 5.04 1.70 -1.72
C ASP A 4 5.42 2.83 -0.75
N GLN A 5 5.33 4.07 -1.19
CA GLN A 5 5.60 5.22 -0.31
C GLN A 5 4.54 5.34 0.79
N PHE A 6 3.29 5.04 0.47
CA PHE A 6 2.21 5.06 1.45
C PHE A 6 2.46 4.05 2.56
N LEU A 7 2.87 2.82 2.22
CA LEU A 7 3.14 1.79 3.21
C LEU A 7 4.27 2.19 4.16
N LYS A 8 5.32 2.82 3.63
CA LYS A 8 6.42 3.32 4.45
C LYS A 8 5.97 4.48 5.33
N TRP A 9 5.20 5.38 4.77
CA TRP A 9 4.73 6.55 5.50
C TRP A 9 3.85 6.16 6.68
N LYS A 10 3.01 5.13 6.51
CA LYS A 10 2.16 4.63 7.59
C LYS A 10 2.94 3.81 8.63
N GLY A 11 4.19 3.48 8.35
CA GLY A 11 4.98 2.66 9.23
C GLY A 11 4.63 1.18 9.18
N TRP A 12 3.90 0.76 8.16
CA TRP A 12 3.52 -0.65 8.01
C TRP A 12 4.66 -1.50 7.48
N VAL A 13 5.63 -0.87 6.83
CA VAL A 13 6.88 -1.50 6.40
C VAL A 13 8.02 -0.55 6.74
N SER A 14 9.23 -1.11 6.86
CA SER A 14 10.41 -0.34 7.29
C SER A 14 11.21 0.21 6.10
N THR A 15 11.20 -0.49 4.98
CA THR A 15 12.01 -0.14 3.81
C THR A 15 11.21 -0.25 2.52
N GLY A 16 11.74 0.37 1.45
CA GLY A 16 11.14 0.24 0.13
C GLY A 16 11.17 -1.17 -0.40
N GLY A 17 12.23 -1.94 -0.08
CA GLY A 17 12.31 -3.34 -0.47
C GLY A 17 11.25 -4.20 0.20
N GLU A 18 10.98 -3.94 1.47
CA GLU A 18 9.91 -4.63 2.19
C GLU A 18 8.55 -4.28 1.60
N ALA A 19 8.32 -3.01 1.28
CA ALA A 19 7.09 -2.59 0.63
C ALA A 19 6.89 -3.30 -0.70
N LYS A 20 7.94 -3.33 -1.52
CA LYS A 20 7.90 -4.01 -2.82
C LYS A 20 7.54 -5.48 -2.65
N GLN A 21 8.17 -6.17 -1.69
CA GLN A 21 7.93 -7.57 -1.46
C GLN A 21 6.47 -7.83 -1.06
N SER A 22 5.96 -7.07 -0.09
CA SER A 22 4.58 -7.23 0.37
C SER A 22 3.59 -7.01 -0.77
N ILE A 23 3.82 -6.00 -1.60
CA ILE A 23 2.93 -5.69 -2.71
C ILE A 23 2.98 -6.82 -3.75
N GLN A 24 4.17 -7.26 -4.14
CA GLN A 24 4.32 -8.27 -5.18
C GLN A 24 3.83 -9.64 -4.74
N MET A 25 3.84 -9.93 -3.45
CA MET A 25 3.30 -11.17 -2.91
C MET A 25 1.78 -11.18 -2.78
N GLY A 26 1.13 -10.08 -3.13
CA GLY A 26 -0.32 -10.01 -3.08
C GLY A 26 -0.89 -9.78 -1.70
N GLU A 27 -0.09 -9.24 -0.78
CA GLU A 27 -0.52 -9.00 0.60
C GLU A 27 -1.23 -7.66 0.78
N VAL A 28 -1.19 -6.82 -0.24
CA VAL A 28 -1.76 -5.47 -0.17
C VAL A 28 -2.98 -5.38 -1.07
N THR A 29 -4.07 -4.83 -0.54
CA THR A 29 -5.24 -4.52 -1.35
C THR A 29 -5.48 -3.02 -1.40
N VAL A 30 -6.03 -2.57 -2.51
CA VAL A 30 -6.49 -1.19 -2.68
C VAL A 30 -7.94 -1.26 -3.11
N ASN A 31 -8.82 -0.65 -2.32
CA ASN A 31 -10.26 -0.68 -2.57
C ASN A 31 -10.80 -2.11 -2.68
N GLY A 32 -10.25 -3.03 -1.90
CA GLY A 32 -10.70 -4.41 -1.85
C GLY A 32 -10.10 -5.33 -2.92
N ALA A 33 -9.29 -4.80 -3.83
CA ALA A 33 -8.66 -5.60 -4.88
C ALA A 33 -7.15 -5.69 -4.64
N VAL A 34 -6.57 -6.88 -4.82
CA VAL A 34 -5.14 -7.08 -4.67
C VAL A 34 -4.39 -6.22 -5.68
N GLU A 35 -3.41 -5.47 -5.20
CA GLU A 35 -2.57 -4.63 -6.06
C GLU A 35 -1.14 -5.14 -6.00
N ILE A 36 -0.55 -5.49 -7.14
CA ILE A 36 0.81 -6.02 -7.21
C ILE A 36 1.81 -5.01 -7.78
N ARG A 37 1.35 -3.81 -8.15
CA ARG A 37 2.23 -2.77 -8.69
C ARG A 37 2.62 -1.81 -7.58
N ARG A 38 3.90 -1.80 -7.20
CA ARG A 38 4.37 -0.92 -6.14
C ARG A 38 4.26 0.56 -6.50
N GLY A 39 4.29 0.85 -7.79
CA GLY A 39 4.21 2.23 -8.29
C GLY A 39 2.80 2.74 -8.51
N ARG A 40 1.78 1.97 -8.08
CA ARG A 40 0.41 2.42 -8.24
C ARG A 40 0.21 3.77 -7.57
N GLN A 41 -0.33 4.73 -8.33
CA GLN A 41 -0.63 6.06 -7.81
C GLN A 41 -1.93 6.00 -7.02
N LEU A 42 -1.87 6.39 -5.74
CA LEU A 42 -3.06 6.46 -4.90
C LEU A 42 -3.72 7.81 -5.03
N SER A 43 -5.05 7.80 -4.96
CA SER A 43 -5.87 9.01 -4.97
C SER A 43 -6.58 9.17 -3.64
N ALA A 44 -7.03 10.37 -3.35
CA ALA A 44 -7.82 10.62 -2.13
C ALA A 44 -9.02 9.68 -2.11
N GLY A 45 -9.24 9.03 -0.97
CA GLY A 45 -10.33 8.09 -0.79
C GLY A 45 -9.97 6.63 -1.06
N ASP A 46 -8.79 6.35 -1.64
CA ASP A 46 -8.36 4.98 -1.84
C ASP A 46 -8.10 4.31 -0.48
N ARG A 47 -8.67 3.12 -0.30
CA ARG A 47 -8.50 2.35 0.94
C ARG A 47 -7.44 1.30 0.74
N VAL A 48 -6.41 1.34 1.57
CA VAL A 48 -5.27 0.43 1.50
C VAL A 48 -5.28 -0.49 2.72
N VAL A 49 -5.14 -1.79 2.49
CA VAL A 49 -5.11 -2.79 3.56
C VAL A 49 -3.86 -3.64 3.42
N LEU A 50 -3.16 -3.86 4.53
CA LEU A 50 -1.99 -4.73 4.61
C LEU A 50 -1.95 -5.37 5.99
N ALA A 51 -1.96 -6.72 6.04
CA ALA A 51 -1.74 -7.48 7.26
C ALA A 51 -2.64 -7.03 8.43
N GLY A 52 -3.92 -6.79 8.15
CA GLY A 52 -4.87 -6.35 9.16
C GLY A 52 -4.88 -4.85 9.41
N GLU A 53 -3.91 -4.12 8.88
CA GLU A 53 -3.89 -2.66 8.96
C GLU A 53 -4.68 -2.08 7.80
N GLU A 54 -5.48 -1.07 8.09
CA GLU A 54 -6.32 -0.43 7.07
C GLU A 54 -6.24 1.08 7.24
N SER A 55 -6.12 1.79 6.12
CA SER A 55 -6.16 3.24 6.14
C SER A 55 -6.64 3.77 4.80
N VAL A 56 -7.22 4.97 4.82
CA VAL A 56 -7.70 5.64 3.61
C VAL A 56 -6.71 6.74 3.26
N MET A 57 -6.35 6.83 1.98
CA MET A 57 -5.47 7.89 1.49
C MET A 57 -6.21 9.23 1.58
N GLU A 58 -5.59 10.19 2.26
CA GLU A 58 -6.10 11.55 2.34
C GLU A 58 -5.33 12.41 1.37
N GLY A 59 -6.04 13.06 0.51
CA GLY A 59 -5.43 13.84 -0.55
C GLY A 59 -5.18 15.28 -0.21
#